data_094cbd1ba546710f4cd9e75f44cd2e9d
#
_entry.id   094cbd1ba546710f4cd9e75f44cd2e9d
#
_cell.length_a   1.000
_cell.length_b   1.000
_cell.length_c   1.000
_cell.angle_alpha   90.00
_cell.angle_beta   90.00
_cell.angle_gamma   90.00
#
_symmetry.space_group_name_H-M   'P 1'
#
loop_
_entity.id
_entity.type
_entity.pdbx_description
1 polymer ?
#
loop_
_entity_poly.entity_id
_entity_poly.type
_entity_poly.pdbx_seq_one_letter_code
_entity_poly.pdbx_strand_id
1 'polypeptide(L)'
;LYDPATMPPDLNILDAVLDAPDHLTVTWSENNHRSTYRLESLRAAPAPARTAPTLWDAATVVAPVAQYDDITRHPAAMAEWLAGIDRLGFGMLRRVPVADGEVARVAELFGHVRVTNYGRFFDVRSIAEPSNLANTSLGLAAHTDNPYRDPVPSLQLLHCLQSSISGGENLLVDGFQVAAEVRAALPAGFALLSSRPVSFAYLDDTTELRASAPLVELLPDGSVRAVRCNSRSMQPSALPHDDLQADDLTAWYDAYLLFTRLLTEPRLQYRLRLDPGDLFIVDNRRVLHGRTAFAASTAASVGTRHLQGCYADIDGLRSTQAVLGRARDGER
;
A
#
# COMPACT_ATOMS: atom_id res chain seq x y z
N LEU A 1 -2.94 16.53 -30.61
CA LEU A 1 -3.59 16.53 -29.28
C LEU A 1 -5.05 16.86 -29.49
N TYR A 2 -5.92 15.95 -29.10
CA TYR A 2 -7.36 16.07 -29.23
C TYR A 2 -7.90 16.84 -28.01
N ASP A 3 -8.60 17.97 -28.24
CA ASP A 3 -9.26 18.74 -27.20
C ASP A 3 -10.77 18.66 -27.42
N PRO A 4 -11.51 17.92 -26.55
CA PRO A 4 -12.97 17.81 -26.67
C PRO A 4 -13.70 19.16 -26.62
N ALA A 5 -13.11 20.19 -25.97
CA ALA A 5 -13.71 21.53 -25.88
C ALA A 5 -13.73 22.27 -27.22
N THR A 6 -12.94 21.85 -28.20
CA THR A 6 -12.89 22.45 -29.55
C THR A 6 -13.77 21.73 -30.56
N MET A 7 -14.46 20.66 -30.14
CA MET A 7 -15.38 19.94 -31.02
C MET A 7 -16.65 20.75 -31.27
N PRO A 8 -17.15 20.78 -32.51
CA PRO A 8 -18.47 21.32 -32.79
C PRO A 8 -19.54 20.61 -31.96
N PRO A 9 -20.47 21.32 -31.29
CA PRO A 9 -21.49 20.72 -30.44
C PRO A 9 -22.49 19.85 -31.22
N ASP A 10 -22.56 20.02 -32.55
CA ASP A 10 -23.40 19.30 -33.49
C ASP A 10 -22.63 18.28 -34.33
N LEU A 11 -21.42 17.93 -33.91
CA LEU A 11 -20.62 16.91 -34.59
C LEU A 11 -21.34 15.53 -34.55
N ASN A 12 -21.60 14.99 -35.75
CA ASN A 12 -22.26 13.71 -35.93
C ASN A 12 -21.47 12.80 -36.87
N ILE A 13 -21.64 11.50 -36.75
CA ILE A 13 -21.17 10.52 -37.73
C ILE A 13 -22.20 10.49 -38.89
N LEU A 14 -21.75 10.82 -40.10
CA LEU A 14 -22.57 10.72 -41.31
C LEU A 14 -22.53 9.30 -41.89
N ASP A 15 -21.38 8.66 -41.82
CA ASP A 15 -21.16 7.31 -42.33
C ASP A 15 -20.01 6.62 -41.62
N ALA A 16 -20.08 5.26 -41.55
CA ALA A 16 -19.04 4.42 -40.95
C ALA A 16 -18.91 3.12 -41.73
N VAL A 17 -17.80 2.94 -42.43
CA VAL A 17 -17.55 1.82 -43.32
C VAL A 17 -16.30 1.05 -42.93
N LEU A 18 -16.37 -0.29 -43.01
CA LEU A 18 -15.20 -1.14 -42.95
C LEU A 18 -14.55 -1.18 -44.35
N ASP A 19 -13.50 -0.38 -44.55
CA ASP A 19 -12.78 -0.31 -45.85
C ASP A 19 -11.85 -1.51 -46.08
N ALA A 20 -11.40 -2.15 -44.98
CA ALA A 20 -10.58 -3.37 -44.98
C ALA A 20 -10.97 -4.21 -43.75
N PRO A 21 -10.57 -5.49 -43.66
CA PRO A 21 -10.92 -6.34 -42.51
C PRO A 21 -10.56 -5.78 -41.15
N ASP A 22 -9.62 -4.84 -41.08
CA ASP A 22 -9.05 -4.28 -39.86
C ASP A 22 -9.12 -2.75 -39.80
N HIS A 23 -9.77 -2.06 -40.73
CA HIS A 23 -9.89 -0.61 -40.77
C HIS A 23 -11.35 -0.15 -40.82
N LEU A 24 -11.67 0.81 -39.95
CA LEU A 24 -12.93 1.53 -39.92
C LEU A 24 -12.70 2.98 -40.39
N THR A 25 -13.38 3.37 -41.46
CA THR A 25 -13.42 4.78 -41.91
C THR A 25 -14.73 5.40 -41.46
N VAL A 26 -14.64 6.49 -40.72
CA VAL A 26 -15.74 7.31 -40.22
C VAL A 26 -15.76 8.63 -40.97
N THR A 27 -16.92 8.99 -41.52
CA THR A 27 -17.17 10.31 -42.13
C THR A 27 -17.97 11.17 -41.15
N TRP A 28 -17.41 12.32 -40.80
CA TRP A 28 -17.98 13.24 -39.83
C TRP A 28 -18.78 14.36 -40.52
N SER A 29 -19.73 14.95 -39.80
CA SER A 29 -20.55 16.08 -40.31
C SER A 29 -19.72 17.33 -40.57
N GLU A 30 -18.58 17.49 -39.88
CA GLU A 30 -17.69 18.63 -40.09
C GLU A 30 -16.94 18.47 -41.42
N ASN A 31 -17.35 19.25 -42.43
CA ASN A 31 -16.71 19.32 -43.75
C ASN A 31 -16.53 17.95 -44.44
N ASN A 32 -17.36 16.95 -44.13
CA ASN A 32 -17.23 15.55 -44.58
C ASN A 32 -15.83 14.99 -44.23
N HIS A 33 -15.26 15.40 -43.11
CA HIS A 33 -13.97 14.90 -42.66
C HIS A 33 -13.97 13.39 -42.52
N ARG A 34 -12.96 12.71 -43.07
CA ARG A 34 -12.81 11.26 -42.97
C ARG A 34 -11.66 10.90 -42.04
N SER A 35 -11.95 10.04 -41.08
CA SER A 35 -10.94 9.49 -40.15
C SER A 35 -10.89 7.98 -40.34
N THR A 36 -9.71 7.41 -40.53
CA THR A 36 -9.51 5.97 -40.63
C THR A 36 -8.82 5.46 -39.36
N TYR A 37 -9.44 4.46 -38.74
CA TYR A 37 -8.96 3.84 -37.50
C TYR A 37 -8.67 2.37 -37.75
N ARG A 38 -7.58 1.86 -37.19
CA ARG A 38 -7.43 0.41 -37.05
C ARG A 38 -8.40 -0.10 -36.01
N LEU A 39 -9.13 -1.18 -36.28
CA LEU A 39 -10.07 -1.77 -35.32
C LEU A 39 -9.38 -2.18 -34.03
N GLU A 40 -8.14 -2.60 -34.11
CA GLU A 40 -7.30 -2.91 -32.93
C GLU A 40 -7.12 -1.70 -32.01
N SER A 41 -6.93 -0.49 -32.58
CA SER A 41 -6.76 0.73 -31.79
C SER A 41 -8.08 1.26 -31.20
N LEU A 42 -9.24 0.87 -31.76
CA LEU A 42 -10.56 1.18 -31.21
C LEU A 42 -11.00 0.17 -30.12
N ARG A 43 -10.43 -1.01 -30.13
CA ARG A 43 -10.60 -1.91 -29.00
C ARG A 43 -9.82 -1.26 -27.84
N ALA A 44 -10.54 -0.88 -26.78
CA ALA A 44 -9.89 -0.45 -25.58
C ALA A 44 -8.80 -1.47 -25.25
N ALA A 45 -7.54 -1.04 -25.24
CA ALA A 45 -6.48 -1.89 -24.70
C ALA A 45 -6.98 -2.31 -23.30
N PRO A 46 -7.13 -3.59 -23.03
CA PRO A 46 -7.50 -4.00 -21.68
C PRO A 46 -6.53 -3.29 -20.75
N ALA A 47 -7.06 -2.59 -19.76
CA ALA A 47 -6.21 -2.03 -18.71
C ALA A 47 -5.25 -3.14 -18.30
N PRO A 48 -3.92 -2.88 -18.23
CA PRO A 48 -2.96 -3.94 -17.97
C PRO A 48 -3.47 -4.75 -16.80
N ALA A 49 -3.68 -6.05 -17.02
CA ALA A 49 -4.31 -6.92 -16.04
C ALA A 49 -3.51 -6.82 -14.75
N ARG A 50 -4.09 -6.18 -13.73
CA ARG A 50 -3.46 -6.12 -12.42
C ARG A 50 -3.30 -7.56 -11.95
N THR A 51 -2.10 -7.92 -11.58
CA THR A 51 -1.86 -9.21 -10.92
C THR A 51 -2.77 -9.28 -9.69
N ALA A 52 -3.66 -10.27 -9.66
CA ALA A 52 -4.53 -10.45 -8.50
C ALA A 52 -3.67 -10.63 -7.24
N PRO A 53 -3.99 -9.95 -6.13
CA PRO A 53 -3.26 -10.11 -4.88
C PRO A 53 -3.30 -11.58 -4.44
N THR A 54 -2.14 -12.15 -4.13
CA THR A 54 -2.08 -13.48 -3.52
C THR A 54 -2.19 -13.32 -2.02
N LEU A 55 -3.26 -13.84 -1.42
CA LEU A 55 -3.43 -13.87 0.03
C LEU A 55 -2.40 -14.80 0.66
N TRP A 56 -1.94 -14.45 1.86
CA TRP A 56 -0.92 -15.24 2.53
C TRP A 56 -1.08 -15.25 4.07
N ASP A 57 -0.48 -16.26 4.67
CA ASP A 57 -0.25 -16.41 6.10
C ASP A 57 1.24 -16.72 6.39
N ALA A 58 1.60 -16.88 7.65
CA ALA A 58 2.99 -17.10 8.03
C ALA A 58 3.56 -18.43 7.53
N ALA A 59 2.72 -19.43 7.24
CA ALA A 59 3.15 -20.75 6.78
C ALA A 59 3.32 -20.81 5.26
N THR A 60 2.54 -20.01 4.52
CA THR A 60 2.47 -20.07 3.05
C THR A 60 3.31 -19.01 2.35
N VAL A 61 3.66 -17.93 3.05
CA VAL A 61 4.36 -16.80 2.45
C VAL A 61 5.83 -17.12 2.18
N VAL A 62 6.26 -16.84 0.95
CA VAL A 62 7.68 -16.75 0.58
C VAL A 62 7.97 -15.28 0.26
N ALA A 63 8.73 -14.62 1.13
CA ALA A 63 9.02 -13.20 1.00
C ALA A 63 9.79 -12.91 -0.31
N PRO A 64 9.39 -11.90 -1.09
CA PRO A 64 10.19 -11.42 -2.22
C PRO A 64 11.46 -10.73 -1.70
N VAL A 65 12.59 -11.41 -1.79
CA VAL A 65 13.89 -10.89 -1.33
C VAL A 65 14.79 -10.62 -2.53
N ALA A 66 15.36 -9.42 -2.59
CA ALA A 66 16.37 -9.04 -3.59
C ALA A 66 17.62 -8.48 -2.93
N GLN A 67 18.72 -8.39 -3.69
CA GLN A 67 19.93 -7.68 -3.28
C GLN A 67 19.91 -6.27 -3.87
N TYR A 68 20.36 -5.28 -3.10
CA TYR A 68 20.41 -3.89 -3.55
C TYR A 68 21.22 -3.72 -4.84
N ASP A 69 22.40 -4.33 -4.90
CA ASP A 69 23.24 -4.28 -6.08
C ASP A 69 22.59 -4.91 -7.33
N ASP A 70 21.79 -5.97 -7.15
CA ASP A 70 21.13 -6.63 -8.26
C ASP A 70 20.02 -5.76 -8.85
N ILE A 71 19.16 -5.19 -8.02
CA ILE A 71 18.07 -4.34 -8.52
C ILE A 71 18.56 -3.02 -9.12
N THR A 72 19.72 -2.51 -8.67
CA THR A 72 20.29 -1.27 -9.23
C THR A 72 21.02 -1.48 -10.55
N ARG A 73 21.53 -2.68 -10.80
CA ARG A 73 22.31 -3.00 -12.01
C ARG A 73 21.51 -3.76 -13.07
N HIS A 74 20.48 -4.50 -12.66
CA HIS A 74 19.76 -5.43 -13.52
C HIS A 74 18.26 -5.10 -13.56
N PRO A 75 17.76 -4.51 -14.67
CA PRO A 75 16.34 -4.20 -14.81
C PRO A 75 15.41 -5.40 -14.60
N ALA A 76 15.85 -6.61 -14.95
CA ALA A 76 15.07 -7.83 -14.74
C ALA A 76 14.90 -8.17 -13.26
N ALA A 77 15.95 -8.00 -12.43
CA ALA A 77 15.88 -8.22 -11.00
C ALA A 77 14.95 -7.18 -10.32
N MET A 78 15.03 -5.93 -10.76
CA MET A 78 14.09 -4.88 -10.31
C MET A 78 12.65 -5.25 -10.65
N ALA A 79 12.37 -5.63 -11.90
CA ALA A 79 11.02 -6.00 -12.33
C ALA A 79 10.45 -7.18 -11.54
N GLU A 80 11.25 -8.19 -11.26
CA GLU A 80 10.85 -9.36 -10.48
C GLU A 80 10.54 -9.00 -9.02
N TRP A 81 11.40 -8.20 -8.39
CA TRP A 81 11.21 -7.73 -7.02
C TRP A 81 9.95 -6.88 -6.89
N LEU A 82 9.73 -5.90 -7.80
CA LEU A 82 8.53 -5.06 -7.81
C LEU A 82 7.24 -5.89 -8.04
N ALA A 83 7.32 -6.91 -8.93
CA ALA A 83 6.19 -7.84 -9.16
C ALA A 83 5.85 -8.64 -7.90
N GLY A 84 6.86 -9.07 -7.16
CA GLY A 84 6.69 -9.74 -5.86
C GLY A 84 5.96 -8.85 -4.85
N ILE A 85 6.36 -7.58 -4.77
CA ILE A 85 5.73 -6.59 -3.87
C ILE A 85 4.27 -6.34 -4.29
N ASP A 86 3.98 -6.10 -5.57
CA ASP A 86 2.60 -5.86 -6.02
C ASP A 86 1.70 -7.08 -5.77
N ARG A 87 2.23 -8.29 -5.89
CA ARG A 87 1.52 -9.55 -5.67
C ARG A 87 1.25 -9.86 -4.19
N LEU A 88 2.24 -9.68 -3.31
CA LEU A 88 2.17 -10.07 -1.89
C LEU A 88 1.96 -8.89 -0.94
N GLY A 89 2.09 -7.65 -1.42
CA GLY A 89 1.95 -6.44 -0.62
C GLY A 89 3.20 -6.08 0.19
N PHE A 90 4.29 -6.84 0.09
CA PHE A 90 5.56 -6.52 0.74
C PHE A 90 6.75 -7.12 0.00
N GLY A 91 7.94 -6.64 0.32
CA GLY A 91 9.20 -7.20 -0.14
C GLY A 91 10.36 -6.81 0.75
N MET A 92 11.48 -7.53 0.58
CA MET A 92 12.71 -7.34 1.33
C MET A 92 13.84 -6.95 0.38
N LEU A 93 14.70 -6.07 0.84
CA LEU A 93 15.95 -5.73 0.14
C LEU A 93 17.12 -5.90 1.12
N ARG A 94 18.15 -6.59 0.65
CA ARG A 94 19.36 -6.86 1.43
C ARG A 94 20.53 -6.01 0.93
N ARG A 95 21.47 -5.72 1.82
CA ARG A 95 22.72 -5.00 1.54
C ARG A 95 22.52 -3.57 1.02
N VAL A 96 21.45 -2.91 1.45
CA VAL A 96 21.33 -1.46 1.27
C VAL A 96 22.46 -0.79 2.07
N PRO A 97 23.18 0.21 1.52
CA PRO A 97 24.21 0.90 2.27
C PRO A 97 23.69 1.43 3.62
N VAL A 98 24.43 1.17 4.71
CA VAL A 98 24.06 1.60 6.06
C VAL A 98 24.44 3.06 6.22
N ALA A 99 23.65 3.94 5.62
CA ALA A 99 23.87 5.38 5.66
C ALA A 99 22.53 6.13 5.76
N ASP A 100 22.61 7.36 6.27
CA ASP A 100 21.46 8.25 6.40
C ASP A 100 20.87 8.61 5.03
N GLY A 101 19.56 8.56 4.89
CA GLY A 101 18.82 8.89 3.66
C GLY A 101 18.79 7.78 2.58
N GLU A 102 19.45 6.64 2.76
CA GLU A 102 19.43 5.56 1.77
C GLU A 102 18.02 4.99 1.57
N VAL A 103 17.18 5.00 2.58
CA VAL A 103 15.75 4.60 2.46
C VAL A 103 15.01 5.42 1.39
N ALA A 104 15.29 6.72 1.31
CA ALA A 104 14.71 7.60 0.30
C ALA A 104 15.28 7.32 -1.10
N ARG A 105 16.58 7.02 -1.20
CA ARG A 105 17.20 6.62 -2.48
C ARG A 105 16.62 5.32 -3.02
N VAL A 106 16.34 4.34 -2.14
CA VAL A 106 15.65 3.11 -2.57
C VAL A 106 14.27 3.42 -3.12
N ALA A 107 13.47 4.27 -2.46
CA ALA A 107 12.17 4.67 -2.98
C ALA A 107 12.27 5.35 -4.35
N GLU A 108 13.31 6.14 -4.58
CA GLU A 108 13.58 6.86 -5.84
C GLU A 108 14.00 5.95 -7.01
N LEU A 109 14.36 4.69 -6.75
CA LEU A 109 14.61 3.73 -7.82
C LEU A 109 13.34 3.35 -8.61
N PHE A 110 12.17 3.50 -8.00
CA PHE A 110 10.91 3.08 -8.62
C PHE A 110 9.76 4.07 -8.45
N GLY A 111 9.99 5.25 -7.88
CA GLY A 111 8.96 6.26 -7.69
C GLY A 111 9.50 7.54 -7.07
N HIS A 112 8.65 8.23 -6.32
CA HIS A 112 9.02 9.45 -5.61
C HIS A 112 8.72 9.32 -4.13
N VAL A 113 9.59 9.89 -3.30
CA VAL A 113 9.33 9.99 -1.86
C VAL A 113 8.16 10.94 -1.63
N ARG A 114 7.17 10.46 -0.87
CA ARG A 114 6.05 11.27 -0.42
C ARG A 114 6.42 11.98 0.87
N VAL A 115 6.58 13.29 0.80
CA VAL A 115 6.84 14.13 1.97
C VAL A 115 5.57 14.21 2.83
N THR A 116 5.73 14.05 4.14
CA THR A 116 4.64 14.14 5.12
C THR A 116 5.00 15.13 6.24
N ASN A 117 4.16 15.25 7.29
CA ASN A 117 4.50 16.00 8.50
C ASN A 117 5.71 15.42 9.25
N TYR A 118 6.13 14.18 8.94
CA TYR A 118 7.37 13.57 9.45
C TYR A 118 8.60 13.92 8.60
N GLY A 119 8.45 14.73 7.53
CA GLY A 119 9.51 15.07 6.60
C GLY A 119 9.59 14.13 5.39
N ARG A 120 10.74 14.15 4.71
CA ARG A 120 11.07 13.30 3.57
C ARG A 120 11.36 11.86 4.01
N PHE A 121 11.98 11.69 5.16
CA PHE A 121 12.19 10.43 5.87
C PHE A 121 12.17 10.70 7.38
N PHE A 122 12.02 9.67 8.17
CA PHE A 122 11.86 9.75 9.61
C PHE A 122 12.64 8.64 10.31
N ASP A 123 13.06 8.90 11.55
CA ASP A 123 13.77 7.93 12.37
C ASP A 123 12.81 7.20 13.32
N VAL A 124 12.99 5.89 13.46
CA VAL A 124 12.35 5.04 14.45
C VAL A 124 13.43 4.48 15.36
N ARG A 125 13.63 5.12 16.50
CA ARG A 125 14.63 4.73 17.52
C ARG A 125 14.11 5.01 18.91
N SER A 126 14.58 4.24 19.88
CA SER A 126 14.24 4.51 21.28
C SER A 126 14.88 5.80 21.75
N ILE A 127 14.07 6.69 22.31
CA ILE A 127 14.51 7.95 22.91
C ILE A 127 14.04 8.01 24.37
N ALA A 128 14.70 8.84 25.20
CA ALA A 128 14.44 8.90 26.63
C ALA A 128 13.02 9.40 26.96
N GLU A 129 12.52 10.38 26.21
CA GLU A 129 11.17 10.95 26.39
C GLU A 129 10.36 10.85 25.08
N PRO A 130 9.79 9.66 24.79
CA PRO A 130 9.11 9.43 23.54
C PRO A 130 7.70 10.05 23.53
N SER A 131 7.42 10.89 22.56
CA SER A 131 6.06 11.37 22.24
C SER A 131 5.26 10.38 21.38
N ASN A 132 5.93 9.39 20.79
CA ASN A 132 5.31 8.36 19.94
C ASN A 132 5.70 6.95 20.41
N LEU A 133 4.72 6.03 20.43
CA LEU A 133 4.94 4.65 20.83
C LEU A 133 5.98 3.94 19.96
N ALA A 134 6.14 4.33 18.69
CA ALA A 134 7.18 3.82 17.80
C ALA A 134 8.59 4.05 18.35
N ASN A 135 8.80 5.09 19.16
CA ASN A 135 10.07 5.47 19.76
C ASN A 135 10.27 4.89 21.17
N THR A 136 9.46 3.92 21.59
CA THR A 136 9.59 3.18 22.84
C THR A 136 10.19 1.80 22.61
N SER A 137 10.55 1.09 23.68
CA SER A 137 10.92 -0.33 23.65
C SER A 137 9.73 -1.29 23.71
N LEU A 138 8.52 -0.76 23.88
CA LEU A 138 7.29 -1.57 23.96
C LEU A 138 6.94 -2.21 22.61
N GLY A 139 6.20 -3.31 22.67
CA GLY A 139 5.62 -3.92 21.48
C GLY A 139 4.64 -2.95 20.79
N LEU A 140 4.59 -3.03 19.49
CA LEU A 140 3.69 -2.26 18.65
C LEU A 140 2.80 -3.21 17.89
N ALA A 141 1.49 -3.18 18.18
CA ALA A 141 0.51 -4.01 17.50
C ALA A 141 0.50 -3.73 15.99
N ALA A 142 0.20 -4.74 15.19
CA ALA A 142 0.11 -4.60 13.75
C ALA A 142 -0.93 -3.54 13.35
N HIS A 143 -0.54 -2.59 12.51
CA HIS A 143 -1.34 -1.42 12.11
C HIS A 143 -0.97 -0.96 10.71
N THR A 144 -1.80 -0.13 10.11
CA THR A 144 -1.46 0.69 8.95
C THR A 144 -1.07 2.10 9.40
N ASP A 145 -0.15 2.72 8.69
CA ASP A 145 0.31 4.07 8.99
C ASP A 145 -0.58 5.16 8.38
N ASN A 146 -0.62 6.31 9.05
CA ASN A 146 -1.26 7.55 8.57
C ASN A 146 -2.74 7.39 8.14
N PRO A 147 -3.60 6.69 8.90
CA PRO A 147 -5.00 6.48 8.50
C PRO A 147 -5.81 7.77 8.46
N TYR A 148 -5.30 8.84 9.07
CA TYR A 148 -5.85 10.19 9.11
C TYR A 148 -5.53 11.04 7.87
N ARG A 149 -4.91 10.45 6.84
CA ARG A 149 -4.62 11.12 5.55
C ARG A 149 -5.54 10.62 4.45
N ASP A 150 -5.84 11.51 3.52
CA ASP A 150 -6.56 11.17 2.30
C ASP A 150 -5.86 11.85 1.09
N PRO A 151 -5.30 11.07 0.16
CA PRO A 151 -5.11 9.62 0.24
C PRO A 151 -4.05 9.20 1.27
N VAL A 152 -4.19 8.00 1.81
CA VAL A 152 -3.16 7.37 2.66
C VAL A 152 -1.89 7.13 1.84
N PRO A 153 -0.66 7.34 2.38
CA PRO A 153 0.56 6.87 1.73
C PRO A 153 0.48 5.37 1.47
N SER A 154 0.63 4.97 0.22
CA SER A 154 0.38 3.58 -0.15
C SER A 154 1.57 2.66 0.07
N LEU A 155 2.79 3.18 0.09
CA LEU A 155 3.99 2.41 0.41
C LEU A 155 4.69 2.99 1.62
N GLN A 156 5.18 2.11 2.50
CA GLN A 156 6.11 2.44 3.56
C GLN A 156 7.37 1.61 3.38
N LEU A 157 8.52 2.25 3.51
CA LEU A 157 9.82 1.63 3.53
C LEU A 157 10.43 1.81 4.91
N LEU A 158 11.07 0.76 5.44
CA LEU A 158 11.83 0.81 6.69
C LEU A 158 13.19 0.13 6.50
N HIS A 159 14.26 0.91 6.66
CA HIS A 159 15.65 0.51 6.51
C HIS A 159 16.32 0.39 7.87
N CYS A 160 17.00 -0.71 8.12
CA CYS A 160 17.71 -0.94 9.36
C CYS A 160 19.13 -0.32 9.31
N LEU A 161 19.35 0.70 10.11
CA LEU A 161 20.67 1.29 10.33
C LEU A 161 21.39 0.61 11.52
N GLN A 162 20.61 0.21 12.54
CA GLN A 162 21.14 -0.48 13.72
C GLN A 162 20.08 -1.44 14.28
N SER A 163 20.46 -2.68 14.53
CA SER A 163 19.58 -3.72 15.08
C SER A 163 19.67 -3.78 16.60
N SER A 164 18.57 -4.16 17.27
CA SER A 164 18.55 -4.45 18.70
C SER A 164 19.31 -5.75 19.03
N ILE A 165 19.85 -5.85 20.25
CA ILE A 165 20.54 -7.09 20.69
C ILE A 165 19.56 -8.23 20.85
N SER A 166 18.35 -7.98 21.39
CA SER A 166 17.31 -8.98 21.60
C SER A 166 15.91 -8.39 21.41
N GLY A 167 14.97 -9.17 20.90
CA GLY A 167 13.61 -8.75 20.57
C GLY A 167 13.56 -7.75 19.43
N GLY A 168 12.48 -6.99 19.33
CA GLY A 168 12.28 -5.98 18.29
C GLY A 168 12.07 -6.55 16.89
N GLU A 169 11.65 -7.82 16.78
CA GLU A 169 11.27 -8.42 15.51
C GLU A 169 10.10 -7.65 14.90
N ASN A 170 10.18 -7.41 13.61
CA ASN A 170 9.07 -6.83 12.87
C ASN A 170 8.02 -7.91 12.61
N LEU A 171 6.77 -7.50 12.64
CA LEU A 171 5.59 -8.33 12.38
C LEU A 171 4.91 -7.80 11.14
N LEU A 172 4.63 -8.66 10.16
CA LEU A 172 3.81 -8.33 8.98
C LEU A 172 2.60 -9.25 8.96
N VAL A 173 1.41 -8.67 8.67
CA VAL A 173 0.14 -9.40 8.57
C VAL A 173 -0.57 -8.97 7.29
N ASP A 174 -0.99 -9.94 6.47
CA ASP A 174 -1.81 -9.64 5.29
C ASP A 174 -3.23 -9.25 5.70
N GLY A 175 -3.52 -7.97 5.71
CA GLY A 175 -4.84 -7.45 6.03
C GLY A 175 -5.95 -7.94 5.09
N PHE A 176 -5.61 -8.32 3.86
CA PHE A 176 -6.57 -8.90 2.92
C PHE A 176 -6.94 -10.33 3.31
N GLN A 177 -5.97 -11.13 3.81
CA GLN A 177 -6.25 -12.44 4.38
C GLN A 177 -7.13 -12.32 5.62
N VAL A 178 -6.79 -11.39 6.53
CA VAL A 178 -7.62 -11.12 7.72
C VAL A 178 -9.04 -10.69 7.34
N ALA A 179 -9.18 -9.78 6.37
CA ALA A 179 -10.48 -9.34 5.87
C ALA A 179 -11.30 -10.50 5.27
N ALA A 180 -10.66 -11.42 4.56
CA ALA A 180 -11.31 -12.61 4.01
C ALA A 180 -11.83 -13.55 5.12
N GLU A 181 -11.05 -13.75 6.19
CA GLU A 181 -11.47 -14.56 7.34
C GLU A 181 -12.64 -13.93 8.10
N VAL A 182 -12.60 -12.60 8.32
CA VAL A 182 -13.72 -11.88 8.94
C VAL A 182 -14.97 -11.96 8.08
N ARG A 183 -14.85 -11.80 6.76
CA ARG A 183 -15.97 -11.93 5.81
C ARG A 183 -16.62 -13.32 5.89
N ALA A 184 -15.81 -14.35 6.00
CA ALA A 184 -16.30 -15.73 6.09
C ALA A 184 -16.99 -16.02 7.43
N ALA A 185 -16.46 -15.50 8.54
CA ALA A 185 -16.96 -15.77 9.88
C ALA A 185 -18.16 -14.89 10.26
N LEU A 186 -18.14 -13.60 9.89
CA LEU A 186 -19.13 -12.58 10.29
C LEU A 186 -19.53 -11.72 9.08
N PRO A 187 -20.25 -12.26 8.08
CA PRO A 187 -20.52 -11.55 6.82
C PRO A 187 -21.33 -10.25 7.01
N ALA A 188 -22.29 -10.19 7.93
CA ALA A 188 -23.05 -8.99 8.23
C ALA A 188 -22.16 -7.90 8.85
N GLY A 189 -21.34 -8.24 9.84
CA GLY A 189 -20.38 -7.32 10.44
C GLY A 189 -19.32 -6.87 9.45
N PHE A 190 -18.84 -7.76 8.56
CA PHE A 190 -17.93 -7.39 7.49
C PHE A 190 -18.54 -6.36 6.51
N ALA A 191 -19.81 -6.52 6.16
CA ALA A 191 -20.52 -5.53 5.34
C ALA A 191 -20.53 -4.14 6.01
N LEU A 192 -20.68 -4.08 7.34
CA LEU A 192 -20.59 -2.84 8.09
C LEU A 192 -19.15 -2.30 8.15
N LEU A 193 -18.13 -3.14 8.37
CA LEU A 193 -16.72 -2.72 8.31
C LEU A 193 -16.33 -2.15 6.94
N SER A 194 -17.01 -2.55 5.87
CA SER A 194 -16.71 -2.12 4.52
C SER A 194 -17.59 -0.99 3.98
N SER A 195 -18.66 -0.64 4.67
CA SER A 195 -19.60 0.43 4.26
C SER A 195 -19.64 1.61 5.22
N ARG A 196 -19.37 1.40 6.52
CA ARG A 196 -19.46 2.47 7.52
C ARG A 196 -18.09 3.13 7.73
N PRO A 197 -17.97 4.44 7.50
CA PRO A 197 -16.71 5.14 7.71
C PRO A 197 -16.38 5.23 9.20
N VAL A 198 -15.10 5.12 9.49
CA VAL A 198 -14.48 5.35 10.80
C VAL A 198 -13.63 6.61 10.69
N SER A 199 -13.69 7.48 11.68
CA SER A 199 -12.88 8.70 11.72
C SER A 199 -11.51 8.42 12.36
N PHE A 200 -10.46 8.96 11.75
CA PHE A 200 -9.10 8.93 12.25
C PHE A 200 -8.58 10.35 12.39
N ALA A 201 -7.80 10.61 13.43
CA ALA A 201 -7.17 11.90 13.65
C ALA A 201 -5.72 11.78 14.10
N TYR A 202 -4.95 12.78 13.74
CA TYR A 202 -3.62 13.07 14.25
C TYR A 202 -3.57 14.56 14.60
N LEU A 203 -3.13 14.87 15.81
CA LEU A 203 -2.97 16.23 16.30
C LEU A 203 -1.64 16.36 17.02
N ASP A 204 -0.90 17.40 16.68
CA ASP A 204 0.23 17.92 17.44
C ASP A 204 0.19 19.46 17.42
N ASP A 205 1.20 20.12 17.96
CA ASP A 205 1.25 21.59 18.07
C ASP A 205 1.27 22.31 16.72
N THR A 206 1.59 21.61 15.63
CA THR A 206 1.80 22.18 14.29
C THR A 206 0.91 21.58 13.21
N THR A 207 0.28 20.44 13.50
CA THR A 207 -0.39 19.62 12.51
C THR A 207 -1.70 19.06 13.03
N GLU A 208 -2.77 19.30 12.31
CA GLU A 208 -4.05 18.63 12.49
C GLU A 208 -4.47 17.94 11.20
N LEU A 209 -4.64 16.62 11.25
CA LEU A 209 -5.05 15.79 10.12
C LEU A 209 -6.24 14.93 10.52
N ARG A 210 -7.26 14.91 9.69
CA ARG A 210 -8.46 14.09 9.90
C ARG A 210 -8.88 13.46 8.57
N ALA A 211 -9.28 12.20 8.63
CA ALA A 211 -9.91 11.52 7.51
C ALA A 211 -10.93 10.50 8.02
N SER A 212 -11.93 10.22 7.20
CA SER A 212 -12.94 9.18 7.48
C SER A 212 -13.01 8.22 6.30
N ALA A 213 -12.94 6.94 6.59
CA ALA A 213 -13.07 5.88 5.59
C ALA A 213 -13.50 4.57 6.25
N PRO A 214 -14.10 3.62 5.52
CA PRO A 214 -14.33 2.27 6.02
C PRO A 214 -13.01 1.61 6.47
N LEU A 215 -13.11 0.69 7.44
CA LEU A 215 -11.95 -0.10 7.86
C LEU A 215 -11.44 -1.00 6.72
N VAL A 216 -12.35 -1.49 5.89
CA VAL A 216 -12.06 -2.29 4.69
C VAL A 216 -12.70 -1.60 3.49
N GLU A 217 -11.89 -1.16 2.54
CA GLU A 217 -12.39 -0.59 1.28
C GLU A 217 -12.54 -1.70 0.23
N LEU A 218 -13.65 -1.71 -0.51
CA LEU A 218 -13.92 -2.68 -1.57
C LEU A 218 -13.85 -2.04 -2.95
N LEU A 219 -13.47 -2.84 -3.94
CA LEU A 219 -13.67 -2.54 -5.35
C LEU A 219 -15.13 -2.85 -5.75
N PRO A 220 -15.59 -2.35 -6.93
CA PRO A 220 -16.96 -2.63 -7.41
C PRO A 220 -17.30 -4.12 -7.58
N ASP A 221 -16.28 -4.97 -7.78
CA ASP A 221 -16.42 -6.43 -7.87
C ASP A 221 -16.49 -7.12 -6.49
N GLY A 222 -16.41 -6.33 -5.40
CA GLY A 222 -16.44 -6.81 -4.02
C GLY A 222 -15.08 -7.32 -3.51
N SER A 223 -14.02 -7.31 -4.31
CA SER A 223 -12.67 -7.62 -3.82
C SER A 223 -12.13 -6.50 -2.92
N VAL A 224 -11.23 -6.85 -1.98
CA VAL A 224 -10.64 -5.88 -1.06
C VAL A 224 -9.64 -4.99 -1.81
N ARG A 225 -9.86 -3.68 -1.71
CA ARG A 225 -8.99 -2.64 -2.27
C ARG A 225 -7.93 -2.17 -1.28
N ALA A 226 -8.37 -1.94 -0.03
CA ALA A 226 -7.51 -1.44 1.03
C ALA A 226 -8.04 -1.80 2.41
N VAL A 227 -7.14 -1.82 3.38
CA VAL A 227 -7.43 -1.90 4.81
C VAL A 227 -6.85 -0.67 5.49
N ARG A 228 -7.60 -0.07 6.42
CA ARG A 228 -7.19 1.09 7.19
C ARG A 228 -7.44 0.79 8.67
N CYS A 229 -6.40 0.39 9.40
CA CYS A 229 -6.52 -0.05 10.78
C CYS A 229 -5.38 0.47 11.64
N ASN A 230 -5.69 1.42 12.53
CA ASN A 230 -4.77 1.92 13.55
C ASN A 230 -5.60 2.45 14.72
N SER A 231 -5.74 1.63 15.78
CA SER A 231 -6.55 1.96 16.95
C SER A 231 -6.11 3.22 17.70
N ARG A 232 -4.83 3.61 17.57
CA ARG A 232 -4.29 4.82 18.23
C ARG A 232 -4.77 6.12 17.61
N SER A 233 -5.09 6.10 16.32
CA SER A 233 -5.58 7.26 15.57
C SER A 233 -7.10 7.24 15.39
N MET A 234 -7.75 6.12 15.69
CA MET A 234 -9.19 5.96 15.60
C MET A 234 -9.90 6.77 16.68
N GLN A 235 -10.92 7.52 16.31
CA GLN A 235 -11.65 8.38 17.23
C GLN A 235 -12.82 7.60 17.88
N PRO A 236 -13.08 7.77 19.20
CA PRO A 236 -14.16 7.05 19.91
C PRO A 236 -15.56 7.32 19.36
N SER A 237 -15.82 8.52 18.84
CA SER A 237 -17.11 8.93 18.26
C SER A 237 -17.19 8.65 16.75
N ALA A 238 -16.37 7.72 16.26
CA ALA A 238 -16.10 7.57 14.84
C ALA A 238 -17.24 6.96 14.03
N LEU A 239 -18.20 6.32 14.67
CA LEU A 239 -19.36 5.77 13.97
C LEU A 239 -20.50 6.80 13.97
N PRO A 240 -21.12 7.10 12.81
CA PRO A 240 -22.31 7.94 12.76
C PRO A 240 -23.42 7.24 13.58
N HIS A 241 -23.79 7.84 14.71
CA HIS A 241 -24.78 7.25 15.62
C HIS A 241 -26.22 7.41 15.12
N ASP A 242 -26.46 8.38 14.23
CA ASP A 242 -27.82 8.82 13.93
C ASP A 242 -28.63 7.81 13.10
N ASP A 243 -27.97 6.86 12.40
CA ASP A 243 -28.63 5.89 11.51
C ASP A 243 -28.33 4.41 11.85
N LEU A 244 -27.56 4.13 12.91
CA LEU A 244 -27.22 2.75 13.28
C LEU A 244 -28.20 2.20 14.32
N GLN A 245 -28.81 1.05 13.99
CA GLN A 245 -29.56 0.27 15.00
C GLN A 245 -28.54 -0.37 15.98
N ALA A 246 -29.00 -0.67 17.21
CA ALA A 246 -28.15 -1.28 18.23
C ALA A 246 -27.51 -2.62 17.77
N ASP A 247 -28.25 -3.40 16.97
CA ASP A 247 -27.78 -4.68 16.42
C ASP A 247 -26.67 -4.48 15.39
N ASP A 248 -26.75 -3.44 14.54
CA ASP A 248 -25.70 -3.08 13.59
C ASP A 248 -24.41 -2.66 14.30
N LEU A 249 -24.55 -1.88 15.39
CA LEU A 249 -23.41 -1.46 16.19
C LEU A 249 -22.72 -2.67 16.82
N THR A 250 -23.48 -3.60 17.37
CA THR A 250 -22.96 -4.85 17.94
C THR A 250 -22.25 -5.67 16.86
N ALA A 251 -22.88 -5.88 15.71
CA ALA A 251 -22.29 -6.63 14.61
C ALA A 251 -21.00 -5.98 14.08
N TRP A 252 -20.95 -4.65 14.02
CA TRP A 252 -19.73 -3.91 13.64
C TRP A 252 -18.60 -4.17 14.64
N TYR A 253 -18.88 -4.04 15.95
CA TYR A 253 -17.87 -4.27 16.99
C TYR A 253 -17.40 -5.72 17.03
N ASP A 254 -18.29 -6.69 16.88
CA ASP A 254 -17.92 -8.12 16.82
C ASP A 254 -16.95 -8.40 15.67
N ALA A 255 -17.22 -7.85 14.50
CA ALA A 255 -16.35 -7.98 13.35
C ALA A 255 -15.01 -7.22 13.54
N TYR A 256 -15.03 -6.03 14.14
CA TYR A 256 -13.81 -5.27 14.46
C TYR A 256 -12.95 -6.00 15.49
N LEU A 257 -13.55 -6.55 16.54
CA LEU A 257 -12.83 -7.33 17.55
C LEU A 257 -12.26 -8.62 16.96
N LEU A 258 -12.99 -9.29 16.06
CA LEU A 258 -12.46 -10.45 15.36
C LEU A 258 -11.27 -10.04 14.48
N PHE A 259 -11.41 -8.96 13.69
CA PHE A 259 -10.33 -8.43 12.86
C PHE A 259 -9.06 -8.16 13.70
N THR A 260 -9.19 -7.45 14.81
CA THR A 260 -8.04 -7.10 15.66
C THR A 260 -7.43 -8.32 16.39
N ARG A 261 -8.24 -9.31 16.77
CA ARG A 261 -7.74 -10.58 17.32
C ARG A 261 -6.92 -11.37 16.29
N LEU A 262 -7.42 -11.47 15.05
CA LEU A 262 -6.71 -12.14 13.96
C LEU A 262 -5.34 -11.50 13.70
N LEU A 263 -5.18 -10.19 13.88
CA LEU A 263 -3.86 -9.54 13.78
C LEU A 263 -2.86 -10.05 14.83
N THR A 264 -3.32 -10.63 15.92
CA THR A 264 -2.45 -11.17 16.98
C THR A 264 -2.19 -12.68 16.87
N GLU A 265 -2.86 -13.35 15.93
CA GLU A 265 -2.70 -14.78 15.71
C GLU A 265 -1.33 -15.13 15.13
N PRO A 266 -0.50 -15.95 15.81
CA PRO A 266 0.85 -16.28 15.32
C PRO A 266 0.87 -16.86 13.91
N ARG A 267 -0.16 -17.60 13.50
CA ARG A 267 -0.28 -18.18 12.15
C ARG A 267 -0.40 -17.12 11.03
N LEU A 268 -0.87 -15.93 11.37
CA LEU A 268 -1.03 -14.81 10.41
C LEU A 268 0.14 -13.83 10.48
N GLN A 269 1.05 -13.95 11.45
CA GLN A 269 2.16 -13.04 11.66
C GLN A 269 3.44 -13.56 11.01
N TYR A 270 3.82 -13.01 9.87
CA TYR A 270 5.17 -13.22 9.33
C TYR A 270 6.15 -12.36 10.15
N ARG A 271 7.06 -13.03 10.84
CA ARG A 271 8.06 -12.40 11.73
C ARG A 271 9.40 -12.33 11.03
N LEU A 272 10.03 -11.17 11.11
CA LEU A 272 11.33 -10.95 10.52
C LEU A 272 12.20 -10.08 11.44
N ARG A 273 13.47 -10.49 11.56
CA ARG A 273 14.50 -9.67 12.15
C ARG A 273 15.26 -8.97 11.03
N LEU A 274 15.50 -7.68 11.22
CA LEU A 274 16.33 -6.89 10.30
C LEU A 274 17.74 -6.76 10.87
N ASP A 275 18.71 -7.07 10.03
CA ASP A 275 20.11 -6.73 10.27
C ASP A 275 20.45 -5.38 9.63
N PRO A 276 21.52 -4.68 10.06
CA PRO A 276 21.95 -3.45 9.40
C PRO A 276 22.15 -3.65 7.91
N GLY A 277 21.56 -2.78 7.09
CA GLY A 277 21.51 -2.89 5.63
C GLY A 277 20.30 -3.66 5.08
N ASP A 278 19.44 -4.19 5.94
CA ASP A 278 18.16 -4.74 5.52
C ASP A 278 17.10 -3.66 5.43
N LEU A 279 16.27 -3.74 4.41
CA LEU A 279 15.11 -2.89 4.21
C LEU A 279 13.89 -3.74 3.89
N PHE A 280 12.74 -3.42 4.46
CA PHE A 280 11.47 -3.93 3.93
C PHE A 280 10.60 -2.80 3.43
N ILE A 281 9.76 -3.13 2.46
CA ILE A 281 8.70 -2.30 1.91
C ILE A 281 7.37 -3.00 2.11
N VAL A 282 6.32 -2.24 2.45
CA VAL A 282 4.95 -2.73 2.56
C VAL A 282 3.99 -1.85 1.77
N ASP A 283 2.98 -2.47 1.11
CA ASP A 283 1.76 -1.75 0.73
C ASP A 283 0.96 -1.49 2.01
N ASN A 284 1.06 -0.29 2.51
CA ASN A 284 0.46 0.18 3.75
C ASN A 284 -1.07 0.18 3.74
N ARG A 285 -1.69 -0.06 2.58
CA ARG A 285 -3.14 -0.25 2.44
C ARG A 285 -3.55 -1.72 2.51
N ARG A 286 -2.57 -2.63 2.61
CA ARG A 286 -2.79 -4.07 2.63
C ARG A 286 -2.10 -4.73 3.82
N VAL A 287 -0.79 -4.50 3.97
CA VAL A 287 0.02 -5.19 4.96
C VAL A 287 0.13 -4.35 6.21
N LEU A 288 -0.43 -4.86 7.30
CA LEU A 288 -0.25 -4.26 8.61
C LEU A 288 1.13 -4.67 9.15
N HIS A 289 1.81 -3.69 9.74
CA HIS A 289 3.12 -3.91 10.31
C HIS A 289 3.15 -3.55 11.79
N GLY A 290 4.00 -4.25 12.52
CA GLY A 290 4.17 -4.07 13.95
C GLY A 290 5.55 -4.54 14.39
N ARG A 291 5.77 -4.62 15.70
CA ARG A 291 7.00 -5.18 16.25
C ARG A 291 6.78 -5.78 17.63
N THR A 292 7.60 -6.76 17.99
CA THR A 292 7.69 -7.27 19.34
C THR A 292 8.39 -6.24 20.25
N ALA A 293 8.16 -6.34 21.57
CA ALA A 293 8.94 -5.60 22.54
C ALA A 293 10.42 -6.01 22.46
N PHE A 294 11.32 -5.11 22.86
CA PHE A 294 12.74 -5.39 22.96
C PHE A 294 13.33 -4.83 24.26
N ALA A 295 14.42 -5.43 24.74
CA ALA A 295 15.11 -4.92 25.90
C ALA A 295 15.80 -3.59 25.53
N ALA A 296 15.44 -2.50 26.23
CA ALA A 296 16.20 -1.27 26.17
C ALA A 296 17.54 -1.51 26.85
N SER A 297 18.65 -1.19 26.17
CA SER A 297 19.98 -1.24 26.82
C SER A 297 20.08 -0.11 27.84
N THR A 298 20.46 -0.45 29.07
CA THR A 298 20.76 0.54 30.12
C THR A 298 22.15 1.18 29.96
N ALA A 299 22.99 0.63 29.07
CA ALA A 299 24.31 1.17 28.76
C ALA A 299 24.22 2.12 27.57
N ALA A 300 24.70 3.34 27.72
CA ALA A 300 24.60 4.43 26.72
C ALA A 300 25.28 4.16 25.37
N SER A 301 25.87 3.00 25.15
CA SER A 301 26.67 2.68 23.96
C SER A 301 26.38 1.33 23.30
N VAL A 302 25.44 0.53 23.80
CA VAL A 302 25.24 -0.84 23.27
C VAL A 302 23.78 -1.07 22.86
N GLY A 303 23.54 -1.20 21.55
CA GLY A 303 22.38 -1.87 21.01
C GLY A 303 21.07 -1.09 20.98
N THR A 304 21.11 0.22 20.67
CA THR A 304 19.90 0.98 20.37
C THR A 304 19.42 0.63 18.96
N ARG A 305 18.20 0.12 18.84
CA ARG A 305 17.55 -0.11 17.54
C ARG A 305 17.32 1.21 16.82
N HIS A 306 17.78 1.32 15.57
CA HIS A 306 17.55 2.46 14.71
C HIS A 306 17.10 2.02 13.33
N LEU A 307 15.86 2.31 12.97
CA LEU A 307 15.37 2.23 11.61
C LEU A 307 15.12 3.62 11.06
N GLN A 308 15.31 3.78 9.77
CA GLN A 308 14.90 4.96 9.04
C GLN A 308 13.81 4.61 8.05
N GLY A 309 12.72 5.40 8.03
CA GLY A 309 11.57 5.15 7.20
C GLY A 309 11.25 6.29 6.26
N CYS A 310 10.59 5.98 5.14
CA CYS A 310 9.95 6.95 4.27
C CYS A 310 8.66 6.38 3.68
N TYR A 311 7.86 7.26 3.08
CA TYR A 311 6.66 6.90 2.34
C TYR A 311 6.85 7.13 0.85
N ALA A 312 6.15 6.34 0.04
CA ALA A 312 6.04 6.50 -1.41
C ALA A 312 4.64 6.11 -1.86
N ASP A 313 4.33 6.26 -3.14
CA ASP A 313 3.06 5.85 -3.69
C ASP A 313 3.20 4.69 -4.68
N ILE A 314 2.23 3.76 -4.63
CA ILE A 314 2.24 2.49 -5.37
C ILE A 314 2.19 2.67 -6.89
N ASP A 315 1.68 3.81 -7.37
CA ASP A 315 1.61 4.14 -8.79
C ASP A 315 3.02 4.27 -9.40
N GLY A 316 3.98 4.82 -8.66
CA GLY A 316 5.39 4.85 -9.05
C GLY A 316 5.96 3.45 -9.26
N LEU A 317 5.75 2.55 -8.29
CA LEU A 317 6.17 1.14 -8.38
C LEU A 317 5.57 0.47 -9.62
N ARG A 318 4.26 0.60 -9.82
CA ARG A 318 3.55 0.00 -10.95
C ARG A 318 3.96 0.60 -12.29
N SER A 319 4.20 1.91 -12.34
CA SER A 319 4.70 2.59 -13.53
C SER A 319 6.07 2.05 -13.94
N THR A 320 6.99 1.94 -12.99
CA THR A 320 8.33 1.38 -13.24
C THR A 320 8.24 -0.07 -13.70
N GLN A 321 7.42 -0.89 -13.04
CA GLN A 321 7.17 -2.29 -13.44
C GLN A 321 6.65 -2.38 -14.89
N ALA A 322 5.68 -1.54 -15.27
CA ALA A 322 5.13 -1.51 -16.62
C ALA A 322 6.15 -1.08 -17.67
N VAL A 323 7.03 -0.12 -17.35
CA VAL A 323 8.13 0.32 -18.24
C VAL A 323 9.12 -0.82 -18.45
N LEU A 324 9.55 -1.47 -17.36
CA LEU A 324 10.51 -2.58 -17.43
C LEU A 324 9.92 -3.80 -18.16
N GLY A 325 8.61 -4.04 -18.04
CA GLY A 325 7.91 -5.11 -18.77
C GLY A 325 7.93 -4.89 -20.27
N ARG A 326 7.63 -3.67 -20.74
CA ARG A 326 7.66 -3.33 -22.18
C ARG A 326 9.04 -3.44 -22.80
N ALA A 327 10.10 -3.08 -22.06
CA ALA A 327 11.47 -3.22 -22.54
C ALA A 327 11.84 -4.69 -22.81
N ARG A 328 11.36 -5.62 -21.99
CA ARG A 328 11.57 -7.08 -22.18
C ARG A 328 10.80 -7.65 -23.37
N ASP A 329 9.59 -7.14 -23.64
CA ASP A 329 8.76 -7.60 -24.77
C ASP A 329 9.19 -6.98 -26.11
N GLY A 330 9.81 -5.79 -26.10
CA GLY A 330 10.35 -5.13 -27.29
C GLY A 330 11.72 -5.65 -27.75
N GLU A 331 12.40 -6.44 -26.90
CA GLU A 331 13.67 -7.12 -27.24
C GLU A 331 13.44 -8.53 -27.85
N ARG A 332 12.19 -8.95 -28.02
CA ARG A 332 11.80 -10.20 -28.72
C ARG A 332 11.24 -9.90 -30.11
#